data_b4dc5e5fbaa147fd2b2e28af81c04fbe
#
_entry.id   b4dc5e5fbaa147fd2b2e28af81c04fbe
#
_cell.length_a   1.000
_cell.length_b   1.000
_cell.length_c   1.000
_cell.angle_alpha   90.00
_cell.angle_beta   90.00
_cell.angle_gamma   90.00
#
_symmetry.space_group_name_H-M   'P 1'
#
loop_
_entity.id
_entity.type
_entity.pdbx_description
1 polymer ?
#
loop_
_entity_poly.entity_id
_entity_poly.type
_entity_poly.pdbx_seq_one_letter_code
_entity_poly.pdbx_strand_id
1 'polypeptide(L)'
;MSDMTLFQGGIPAHLQNAKLDDATKALMGEKSSTGGGLKRISIKAGVFRMIVDGKEVAKNEERSMSVIIVAAAPKESRTFYAKQFVEGQPVTAPDCWSDLGDVPSTKAENPQAKRCLDCPQNIAGSGQGNSRACKYSRRIAVLLENDPKGEVFQLTIPSNSLWGSENGKLGIKPYAEFLGSHNLNITQVVTKMSFDTDSSSPKLHFKASRPLNEEEYELAQKASKSDAAKKAIGSTAAEMDGAKLPAPKKEAPKAERSEEHTSELQSHSFISYAV
;
A
#
# COMPACT_ATOMS: atom_id res chain seq x y z
N MET A 1 -32.94 -16.81 16.42
CA MET A 1 -31.55 -17.04 16.83
C MET A 1 -31.56 -17.16 18.33
N SER A 2 -31.19 -18.33 18.87
CA SER A 2 -31.22 -18.61 20.30
C SER A 2 -30.18 -17.73 21.01
N ASP A 3 -30.64 -16.94 21.96
CA ASP A 3 -29.77 -16.13 22.83
C ASP A 3 -28.93 -17.11 23.67
N MET A 4 -27.65 -17.26 23.28
CA MET A 4 -26.72 -18.13 23.98
C MET A 4 -26.13 -17.32 25.13
N THR A 5 -26.75 -17.43 26.32
CA THR A 5 -26.19 -16.83 27.54
C THR A 5 -24.90 -17.56 27.92
N LEU A 6 -23.76 -16.84 27.88
CA LEU A 6 -22.43 -17.40 28.13
C LEU A 6 -22.28 -17.98 29.54
N PHE A 7 -22.90 -17.34 30.57
CA PHE A 7 -22.88 -17.76 31.96
C PHE A 7 -24.18 -17.38 32.66
N GLN A 8 -24.73 -18.27 33.48
CA GLN A 8 -25.96 -18.01 34.25
C GLN A 8 -25.81 -16.94 35.35
N GLY A 9 -24.60 -16.61 35.75
CA GLY A 9 -24.29 -15.62 36.79
C GLY A 9 -23.68 -14.29 36.30
N GLY A 10 -23.63 -14.07 34.97
CA GLY A 10 -22.95 -12.91 34.40
C GLY A 10 -21.41 -12.99 34.46
N ILE A 11 -20.75 -12.02 33.84
CA ILE A 11 -19.27 -11.95 33.82
C ILE A 11 -18.80 -11.29 35.14
N PRO A 12 -17.89 -11.92 35.92
CA PRO A 12 -17.32 -11.30 37.13
C PRO A 12 -16.70 -9.94 36.85
N ALA A 13 -16.82 -9.00 37.78
CA ALA A 13 -16.41 -7.61 37.61
C ALA A 13 -14.94 -7.44 37.19
N HIS A 14 -14.02 -8.29 37.64
CA HIS A 14 -12.60 -8.27 37.28
C HIS A 14 -12.32 -8.74 35.86
N LEU A 15 -13.27 -9.35 35.16
CA LEU A 15 -13.14 -9.81 33.76
C LEU A 15 -13.94 -8.96 32.77
N GLN A 16 -14.83 -8.07 33.25
CA GLN A 16 -15.71 -7.28 32.37
C GLN A 16 -15.00 -6.33 31.42
N ASN A 17 -13.80 -5.87 31.78
CA ASN A 17 -13.00 -4.92 30.97
C ASN A 17 -11.68 -5.52 30.47
N ALA A 18 -11.56 -6.85 30.46
CA ALA A 18 -10.36 -7.51 29.96
C ALA A 18 -10.25 -7.30 28.44
N LYS A 19 -9.10 -6.78 28.00
CA LYS A 19 -8.79 -6.73 26.57
C LYS A 19 -8.57 -8.15 26.06
N LEU A 20 -9.00 -8.41 24.83
CA LEU A 20 -8.75 -9.69 24.17
C LEU A 20 -7.25 -10.02 24.19
N ASP A 21 -6.91 -11.17 24.75
CA ASP A 21 -5.55 -11.69 24.75
C ASP A 21 -5.15 -12.22 23.36
N ASP A 22 -3.84 -12.48 23.18
CA ASP A 22 -3.32 -12.89 21.87
C ASP A 22 -3.76 -14.31 21.49
N ALA A 23 -4.05 -15.19 22.48
CA ALA A 23 -4.56 -16.52 22.22
C ALA A 23 -6.01 -16.46 21.70
N THR A 24 -6.84 -15.62 22.30
CA THR A 24 -8.21 -15.40 21.82
C THR A 24 -8.20 -14.78 20.41
N LYS A 25 -7.36 -13.78 20.16
CA LYS A 25 -7.19 -13.18 18.82
C LYS A 25 -6.75 -14.21 17.77
N ALA A 26 -5.79 -15.08 18.13
CA ALA A 26 -5.30 -16.13 17.25
C ALA A 26 -6.40 -17.17 16.91
N LEU A 27 -7.20 -17.55 17.90
CA LEU A 27 -8.30 -18.51 17.71
C LEU A 27 -9.50 -17.92 16.93
N MET A 28 -9.75 -16.63 17.06
CA MET A 28 -10.78 -15.93 16.28
C MET A 28 -10.41 -15.81 14.79
N GLY A 29 -9.15 -16.04 14.44
CA GLY A 29 -8.63 -15.89 13.08
C GLY A 29 -8.58 -14.44 12.61
N GLU A 30 -8.06 -14.21 11.41
CA GLU A 30 -7.97 -12.87 10.80
C GLU A 30 -9.33 -12.18 10.54
N LYS A 31 -10.43 -12.87 10.78
CA LYS A 31 -11.79 -12.33 10.67
C LYS A 31 -12.32 -11.71 11.96
N SER A 32 -11.50 -11.58 12.98
CA SER A 32 -11.89 -10.90 14.20
C SER A 32 -12.25 -9.45 13.90
N SER A 33 -13.52 -9.17 13.94
CA SER A 33 -14.14 -7.86 13.74
C SER A 33 -13.86 -6.85 14.86
N THR A 34 -12.94 -7.14 15.74
CA THR A 34 -12.51 -6.21 16.78
C THR A 34 -11.45 -5.27 16.21
N GLY A 35 -11.87 -4.29 15.41
CA GLY A 35 -11.11 -3.06 15.16
C GLY A 35 -9.79 -3.18 14.39
N GLY A 36 -9.47 -4.29 13.74
CA GLY A 36 -8.19 -4.52 13.06
C GLY A 36 -8.22 -4.44 11.53
N GLY A 37 -9.35 -4.14 10.92
CA GLY A 37 -9.45 -3.90 9.48
C GLY A 37 -8.62 -2.69 9.08
N LEU A 38 -7.99 -2.75 7.92
CA LEU A 38 -7.19 -1.63 7.45
C LEU A 38 -8.12 -0.46 7.10
N LYS A 39 -7.93 0.65 7.79
CA LYS A 39 -8.65 1.89 7.58
C LYS A 39 -7.94 2.70 6.52
N ARG A 40 -8.69 3.19 5.54
CA ARG A 40 -8.09 3.96 4.45
C ARG A 40 -8.88 5.20 4.11
N ILE A 41 -8.17 6.19 3.57
CA ILE A 41 -8.75 7.35 2.94
C ILE A 41 -8.66 7.14 1.42
N SER A 42 -9.82 7.08 0.77
CA SER A 42 -9.94 7.03 -0.68
C SER A 42 -10.14 8.43 -1.24
N ILE A 43 -9.50 8.72 -2.39
CA ILE A 43 -9.56 10.00 -3.11
C ILE A 43 -10.33 9.85 -4.42
N LYS A 44 -11.53 9.32 -4.37
CA LYS A 44 -12.37 9.12 -5.56
C LYS A 44 -13.27 10.33 -5.80
N ALA A 45 -13.40 10.75 -7.06
CA ALA A 45 -14.26 11.85 -7.51
C ALA A 45 -13.97 13.23 -6.86
N GLY A 46 -12.70 13.48 -6.50
CA GLY A 46 -12.29 14.78 -5.93
C GLY A 46 -12.77 15.02 -4.50
N VAL A 47 -13.09 13.95 -3.76
CA VAL A 47 -13.47 13.99 -2.34
C VAL A 47 -12.70 12.95 -1.56
N PHE A 48 -12.52 13.20 -0.25
CA PHE A 48 -11.92 12.24 0.67
C PHE A 48 -13.00 11.38 1.30
N ARG A 49 -12.86 10.06 1.19
CA ARG A 49 -13.79 9.06 1.75
C ARG A 49 -13.06 8.20 2.75
N MET A 50 -13.55 8.13 3.97
CA MET A 50 -13.02 7.23 4.99
C MET A 50 -13.68 5.87 4.86
N ILE A 51 -12.86 4.85 4.65
CA ILE A 51 -13.30 3.47 4.45
C ILE A 51 -12.73 2.62 5.56
N VAL A 52 -13.60 1.89 6.24
CA VAL A 52 -13.27 0.93 7.30
C VAL A 52 -13.86 -0.41 6.90
N ASP A 53 -13.04 -1.45 6.87
CA ASP A 53 -13.47 -2.81 6.48
C ASP A 53 -14.23 -2.85 5.13
N GLY A 54 -13.78 -2.05 4.17
CA GLY A 54 -14.39 -1.97 2.84
C GLY A 54 -15.68 -1.16 2.75
N LYS A 55 -16.17 -0.60 3.88
CA LYS A 55 -17.37 0.23 3.91
C LYS A 55 -17.02 1.70 4.10
N GLU A 56 -17.67 2.57 3.35
CA GLU A 56 -17.57 4.02 3.54
C GLU A 56 -18.29 4.40 4.84
N VAL A 57 -17.53 4.94 5.81
CA VAL A 57 -18.05 5.36 7.13
C VAL A 57 -18.23 6.86 7.23
N ALA A 58 -17.44 7.63 6.47
CA ALA A 58 -17.55 9.07 6.42
C ALA A 58 -17.04 9.61 5.07
N LYS A 59 -17.52 10.78 4.70
CA LYS A 59 -17.13 11.49 3.48
C LYS A 59 -16.84 12.96 3.85
N ASN A 60 -15.69 13.44 3.43
CA ASN A 60 -15.37 14.85 3.50
C ASN A 60 -15.57 15.47 2.11
N GLU A 61 -16.59 16.29 1.96
CA GLU A 61 -16.94 16.98 0.70
C GLU A 61 -16.10 18.23 0.45
N GLU A 62 -15.38 18.70 1.46
CA GLU A 62 -14.38 19.74 1.27
C GLU A 62 -13.26 19.21 0.37
N ARG A 63 -12.80 20.07 -0.52
CA ARG A 63 -11.70 19.74 -1.43
C ARG A 63 -10.33 19.77 -0.75
N SER A 64 -10.31 19.78 0.56
CA SER A 64 -9.10 19.75 1.37
C SER A 64 -9.31 18.96 2.65
N MET A 65 -8.22 18.39 3.15
CA MET A 65 -8.18 17.65 4.41
C MET A 65 -6.84 17.88 5.09
N SER A 66 -6.88 18.11 6.39
CA SER A 66 -5.67 18.27 7.21
C SER A 66 -5.38 16.95 7.93
N VAL A 67 -4.14 16.52 7.86
CA VAL A 67 -3.66 15.26 8.45
C VAL A 67 -2.29 15.41 9.09
N ILE A 68 -1.95 14.51 9.97
CA ILE A 68 -0.61 14.31 10.50
C ILE A 68 -0.04 13.06 9.83
N ILE A 69 1.02 13.20 9.04
CA ILE A 69 1.67 12.06 8.38
C ILE A 69 2.61 11.41 9.38
N VAL A 70 2.36 10.15 9.74
CA VAL A 70 3.13 9.42 10.76
C VAL A 70 4.14 8.43 10.17
N ALA A 71 3.88 7.90 8.98
CA ALA A 71 4.81 7.04 8.27
C ALA A 71 4.58 7.09 6.75
N ALA A 72 5.59 6.72 5.99
CA ALA A 72 5.52 6.58 4.54
C ALA A 72 6.21 5.28 4.09
N ALA A 73 5.68 4.64 3.05
CA ALA A 73 6.35 3.51 2.42
C ALA A 73 7.74 3.93 1.90
N PRO A 74 8.78 3.10 2.02
CA PRO A 74 10.14 3.49 1.65
C PRO A 74 10.32 3.75 0.16
N LYS A 75 9.54 3.05 -0.68
CA LYS A 75 9.56 3.18 -2.14
C LYS A 75 8.15 3.33 -2.71
N GLU A 76 8.05 3.78 -3.95
CA GLU A 76 6.81 3.81 -4.70
C GLU A 76 6.37 2.38 -5.06
N SER A 77 5.12 2.07 -4.82
CA SER A 77 4.47 0.87 -5.36
C SER A 77 4.06 1.08 -6.82
N ARG A 78 3.83 -0.02 -7.51
CA ARG A 78 3.38 -0.03 -8.91
C ARG A 78 2.19 -0.94 -9.08
N THR A 79 1.29 -0.55 -9.96
CA THR A 79 0.07 -1.31 -10.24
C THR A 79 -0.28 -1.21 -11.70
N PHE A 80 -0.57 -2.37 -12.31
CA PHE A 80 -0.98 -2.48 -13.70
C PHE A 80 -2.29 -3.25 -13.81
N TYR A 81 -3.21 -2.68 -14.58
CA TYR A 81 -4.46 -3.30 -14.99
C TYR A 81 -4.48 -3.37 -16.51
N ALA A 82 -4.67 -4.58 -17.06
CA ALA A 82 -4.78 -4.77 -18.51
C ALA A 82 -6.11 -4.24 -19.06
N LYS A 83 -7.16 -4.29 -18.23
CA LYS A 83 -8.50 -3.77 -18.56
C LYS A 83 -8.72 -2.42 -17.92
N GLN A 84 -9.38 -1.52 -18.63
CA GLN A 84 -9.82 -0.26 -18.05
C GLN A 84 -10.91 -0.48 -17.00
N PHE A 85 -10.91 0.34 -15.96
CA PHE A 85 -11.96 0.33 -14.97
C PHE A 85 -13.29 0.74 -15.60
N VAL A 86 -14.32 -0.09 -15.40
CA VAL A 86 -15.70 0.22 -15.78
C VAL A 86 -16.49 0.47 -14.50
N GLU A 87 -17.16 1.61 -14.42
CA GLU A 87 -17.95 1.96 -13.25
C GLU A 87 -19.11 0.96 -13.06
N GLY A 88 -19.32 0.52 -11.80
CA GLY A 88 -20.35 -0.49 -11.47
C GLY A 88 -19.86 -1.93 -11.51
N GLN A 89 -18.66 -2.21 -12.01
CA GLN A 89 -18.08 -3.55 -11.90
C GLN A 89 -17.42 -3.79 -10.53
N PRO A 90 -17.42 -5.04 -10.03
CA PRO A 90 -16.72 -5.37 -8.80
C PRO A 90 -15.23 -5.08 -8.93
N VAL A 91 -14.62 -4.63 -7.85
CA VAL A 91 -13.18 -4.36 -7.81
C VAL A 91 -12.43 -5.67 -8.02
N THR A 92 -11.59 -5.71 -9.04
CA THR A 92 -10.71 -6.85 -9.33
C THR A 92 -9.29 -6.55 -8.86
N ALA A 93 -8.56 -7.60 -8.51
CA ALA A 93 -7.14 -7.48 -8.26
C ALA A 93 -6.40 -6.97 -9.52
N PRO A 94 -5.31 -6.21 -9.38
CA PRO A 94 -4.50 -5.83 -10.52
C PRO A 94 -3.86 -7.05 -11.17
N ASP A 95 -3.68 -7.01 -12.49
CA ASP A 95 -3.00 -8.08 -13.24
C ASP A 95 -1.54 -8.23 -12.79
N CYS A 96 -0.87 -7.12 -12.53
CA CYS A 96 0.49 -7.08 -12.03
C CYS A 96 0.67 -5.92 -11.04
N TRP A 97 1.39 -6.16 -9.95
CA TRP A 97 1.76 -5.10 -9.00
C TRP A 97 3.10 -5.38 -8.35
N SER A 98 3.66 -4.34 -7.75
CA SER A 98 4.88 -4.40 -6.96
C SER A 98 4.77 -3.46 -5.77
N ASP A 99 5.04 -3.96 -4.58
CA ASP A 99 4.92 -3.18 -3.35
C ASP A 99 6.07 -2.19 -3.17
N LEU A 100 7.25 -2.55 -3.65
CA LEU A 100 8.47 -1.74 -3.59
C LEU A 100 8.91 -1.20 -4.96
N GLY A 101 8.16 -1.49 -6.03
CA GLY A 101 8.44 -0.99 -7.36
C GLY A 101 9.63 -1.63 -8.09
N ASP A 102 10.30 -2.62 -7.50
CA ASP A 102 11.51 -3.25 -8.05
C ASP A 102 11.19 -4.50 -8.86
N VAL A 103 10.44 -5.43 -8.27
CA VAL A 103 10.03 -6.70 -8.86
C VAL A 103 8.53 -6.91 -8.69
N PRO A 104 7.86 -7.60 -9.61
CA PRO A 104 6.47 -7.96 -9.44
C PRO A 104 6.25 -8.81 -8.17
N SER A 105 5.10 -8.63 -7.54
CA SER A 105 4.68 -9.48 -6.43
C SER A 105 4.56 -10.93 -6.90
N THR A 106 4.98 -11.88 -6.05
CA THR A 106 4.81 -13.33 -6.31
C THR A 106 3.33 -13.73 -6.38
N LYS A 107 2.44 -12.90 -5.82
CA LYS A 107 0.99 -13.10 -5.87
C LYS A 107 0.35 -12.52 -7.13
N ALA A 108 1.08 -11.81 -7.98
CA ALA A 108 0.54 -11.26 -9.23
C ALA A 108 0.16 -12.38 -10.20
N GLU A 109 -1.06 -12.30 -10.75
CA GLU A 109 -1.55 -13.32 -11.70
C GLU A 109 -0.77 -13.32 -13.00
N ASN A 110 -0.44 -12.13 -13.49
CA ASN A 110 0.18 -11.94 -14.79
C ASN A 110 1.35 -10.95 -14.71
N PRO A 111 2.52 -11.37 -14.15
CA PRO A 111 3.71 -10.54 -14.09
C PRO A 111 4.17 -10.16 -15.50
N GLN A 112 4.31 -8.85 -15.76
CA GLN A 112 4.61 -8.32 -17.10
C GLN A 112 6.10 -8.36 -17.46
N ALA A 113 6.98 -8.51 -16.47
CA ALA A 113 8.42 -8.63 -16.63
C ALA A 113 9.06 -9.21 -15.37
N LYS A 114 10.32 -9.64 -15.44
CA LYS A 114 11.10 -10.08 -14.25
C LYS A 114 11.43 -8.91 -13.31
N ARG A 115 11.67 -7.73 -13.86
CA ARG A 115 11.98 -6.49 -13.13
C ARG A 115 11.07 -5.37 -13.61
N CYS A 116 10.58 -4.56 -12.68
CA CYS A 116 9.70 -3.44 -13.00
C CYS A 116 10.39 -2.35 -13.82
N LEU A 117 11.72 -2.22 -13.70
CA LEU A 117 12.48 -1.24 -14.48
C LEU A 117 12.45 -1.56 -15.98
N ASP A 118 12.57 -2.83 -16.33
CA ASP A 118 12.67 -3.31 -17.72
C ASP A 118 11.28 -3.65 -18.30
N CYS A 119 10.20 -3.35 -17.57
CA CYS A 119 8.85 -3.71 -17.94
C CYS A 119 8.32 -2.82 -19.09
N PRO A 120 7.75 -3.40 -20.17
CA PRO A 120 7.18 -2.62 -21.27
C PRO A 120 6.02 -1.71 -20.82
N GLN A 121 5.29 -2.09 -19.77
CA GLN A 121 4.21 -1.28 -19.20
C GLN A 121 4.72 -0.07 -18.39
N ASN A 122 6.03 0.01 -18.14
CA ASN A 122 6.70 1.11 -17.45
C ASN A 122 7.28 2.17 -18.41
N ILE A 123 7.12 2.00 -19.70
CA ILE A 123 7.62 2.93 -20.73
C ILE A 123 6.60 4.08 -20.89
N ALA A 124 7.09 5.31 -21.08
CA ALA A 124 6.23 6.44 -21.41
C ALA A 124 5.50 6.16 -22.74
N GLY A 125 4.20 6.46 -22.78
CA GLY A 125 3.35 6.13 -23.93
C GLY A 125 2.74 4.72 -23.93
N SER A 126 3.09 3.85 -22.97
CA SER A 126 2.44 2.54 -22.84
C SER A 126 1.01 2.61 -22.30
N GLY A 127 0.60 3.74 -21.73
CA GLY A 127 -0.76 4.02 -21.26
C GLY A 127 -1.49 5.02 -22.18
N GLN A 128 -2.49 5.69 -21.64
CA GLN A 128 -3.19 6.75 -22.37
C GLN A 128 -2.28 7.98 -22.57
N GLY A 129 -2.17 8.45 -23.80
CA GLY A 129 -1.31 9.56 -24.18
C GLY A 129 0.16 9.25 -23.84
N ASN A 130 0.87 10.18 -23.23
CA ASN A 130 2.26 10.01 -22.82
C ASN A 130 2.41 9.33 -21.45
N SER A 131 1.33 8.80 -20.87
CA SER A 131 1.39 8.16 -19.57
C SER A 131 1.95 6.73 -19.65
N ARG A 132 2.36 6.18 -18.50
CA ARG A 132 2.71 4.76 -18.37
C ARG A 132 1.46 3.96 -18.01
N ALA A 133 1.34 2.75 -18.57
CA ALA A 133 0.24 1.85 -18.24
C ALA A 133 0.38 1.34 -16.79
N CYS A 134 1.61 1.02 -16.36
CA CYS A 134 1.92 0.71 -14.98
C CYS A 134 1.99 2.00 -14.14
N LYS A 135 1.05 2.19 -13.22
CA LYS A 135 0.90 3.41 -12.43
C LYS A 135 1.74 3.35 -11.17
N TYR A 136 2.40 4.45 -10.86
CA TYR A 136 3.08 4.65 -9.57
C TYR A 136 2.11 5.13 -8.52
N SER A 137 2.33 4.72 -7.29
CA SER A 137 1.66 5.29 -6.13
C SER A 137 2.56 5.22 -4.89
N ARG A 138 2.26 6.00 -3.87
CA ARG A 138 2.96 5.96 -2.59
C ARG A 138 1.98 5.83 -1.45
N ARG A 139 2.20 4.86 -0.58
CA ARG A 139 1.39 4.68 0.61
C ARG A 139 1.96 5.48 1.76
N ILE A 140 1.10 6.18 2.47
CA ILE A 140 1.41 6.87 3.71
C ILE A 140 0.42 6.47 4.79
N ALA A 141 0.85 6.52 6.03
CA ALA A 141 0.02 6.37 7.22
C ALA A 141 -0.23 7.74 7.81
N VAL A 142 -1.48 8.04 8.11
CA VAL A 142 -1.90 9.36 8.59
C VAL A 142 -2.84 9.25 9.79
N LEU A 143 -2.79 10.26 10.68
CA LEU A 143 -3.83 10.57 11.65
C LEU A 143 -4.64 11.77 11.14
N LEU A 144 -5.90 11.86 11.51
CA LEU A 144 -6.73 13.02 11.21
C LEU A 144 -6.36 14.16 12.17
N GLU A 145 -6.27 15.41 11.68
CA GLU A 145 -5.96 16.56 12.54
C GLU A 145 -7.01 16.75 13.64
N ASN A 146 -8.28 16.54 13.34
CA ASN A 146 -9.40 16.68 14.29
C ASN A 146 -9.52 15.50 15.28
N ASP A 147 -8.77 14.42 15.07
CA ASP A 147 -8.73 13.26 15.97
C ASP A 147 -7.32 12.64 16.00
N PRO A 148 -6.31 13.34 16.57
CA PRO A 148 -4.95 12.84 16.62
C PRO A 148 -4.75 11.66 17.59
N LYS A 149 -5.69 11.45 18.52
CA LYS A 149 -5.76 10.26 19.40
C LYS A 149 -6.44 9.08 18.76
N GLY A 150 -7.04 9.29 17.60
CA GLY A 150 -7.81 8.31 16.87
C GLY A 150 -6.94 7.30 16.14
N GLU A 151 -7.48 6.81 15.07
CA GLU A 151 -6.94 5.66 14.36
C GLU A 151 -6.05 6.08 13.20
N VAL A 152 -5.09 5.18 12.87
CA VAL A 152 -4.21 5.36 11.72
C VAL A 152 -4.94 4.92 10.46
N PHE A 153 -4.97 5.82 9.48
CA PHE A 153 -5.50 5.55 8.15
C PHE A 153 -4.37 5.38 7.14
N GLN A 154 -4.56 4.50 6.18
CA GLN A 154 -3.73 4.48 4.98
C GLN A 154 -4.27 5.49 3.96
N LEU A 155 -3.37 6.23 3.34
CA LEU A 155 -3.64 7.01 2.13
C LEU A 155 -2.68 6.57 1.02
N THR A 156 -3.24 6.24 -0.14
CA THR A 156 -2.46 5.95 -1.34
C THR A 156 -2.42 7.20 -2.23
N ILE A 157 -1.24 7.77 -2.38
CA ILE A 157 -1.01 8.98 -3.19
C ILE A 157 -0.76 8.53 -4.64
N PRO A 158 -1.56 9.01 -5.60
CA PRO A 158 -1.41 8.64 -7.02
C PRO A 158 -0.18 9.33 -7.65
N SER A 159 0.25 8.80 -8.79
CA SER A 159 1.47 9.25 -9.48
C SER A 159 1.50 10.74 -9.81
N ASN A 160 0.38 11.32 -10.21
CA ASN A 160 0.26 12.75 -10.53
C ASN A 160 0.42 13.70 -9.33
N SER A 161 0.37 13.14 -8.11
CA SER A 161 0.52 13.87 -6.84
C SER A 161 1.87 13.59 -6.15
N LEU A 162 2.72 12.74 -6.75
CA LEU A 162 4.03 12.40 -6.19
C LEU A 162 5.07 13.46 -6.48
N TRP A 163 5.07 13.96 -7.70
CA TRP A 163 6.05 14.91 -8.23
C TRP A 163 5.33 16.18 -8.69
N GLY A 164 6.10 17.16 -9.06
CA GLY A 164 5.59 18.44 -9.55
C GLY A 164 5.65 19.53 -8.49
N SER A 165 6.11 20.70 -8.96
CA SER A 165 6.21 21.93 -8.17
C SER A 165 5.86 23.06 -9.13
N GLU A 166 4.58 23.40 -9.20
CA GLU A 166 4.09 24.43 -10.09
C GLU A 166 3.28 25.46 -9.29
N ASN A 167 3.59 26.74 -9.45
CA ASN A 167 2.84 27.85 -8.86
C ASN A 167 2.61 27.70 -7.32
N GLY A 168 3.61 27.17 -6.59
CA GLY A 168 3.50 26.93 -5.15
C GLY A 168 2.65 25.71 -4.78
N LYS A 169 2.14 24.96 -5.75
CA LYS A 169 1.45 23.69 -5.56
C LYS A 169 2.48 22.56 -5.57
N LEU A 170 2.75 21.94 -4.42
CA LEU A 170 3.78 20.90 -4.26
C LEU A 170 3.17 19.51 -4.24
N GLY A 171 3.72 18.58 -5.03
CA GLY A 171 3.53 17.15 -4.82
C GLY A 171 4.20 16.69 -3.51
N ILE A 172 3.94 15.45 -3.09
CA ILE A 172 4.43 14.97 -1.78
C ILE A 172 5.96 14.96 -1.67
N LYS A 173 6.68 14.63 -2.74
CA LYS A 173 8.15 14.64 -2.74
C LYS A 173 8.73 16.05 -2.63
N PRO A 174 8.42 17.00 -3.53
CA PRO A 174 8.85 18.38 -3.38
C PRO A 174 8.41 19.01 -2.06
N TYR A 175 7.26 18.65 -1.53
CA TYR A 175 6.82 19.08 -0.22
C TYR A 175 7.73 18.58 0.91
N ALA A 176 8.10 17.31 0.89
CA ALA A 176 9.04 16.76 1.88
C ALA A 176 10.44 17.42 1.76
N GLU A 177 10.91 17.66 0.55
CA GLU A 177 12.17 18.37 0.27
C GLU A 177 12.12 19.81 0.79
N PHE A 178 11.00 20.51 0.56
CA PHE A 178 10.76 21.85 1.08
C PHE A 178 10.82 21.88 2.62
N LEU A 179 10.17 20.95 3.31
CA LEU A 179 10.25 20.87 4.77
C LEU A 179 11.69 20.57 5.23
N GLY A 180 12.37 19.63 4.58
CA GLY A 180 13.76 19.27 4.88
C GLY A 180 14.72 20.46 4.75
N SER A 181 14.52 21.33 3.74
CA SER A 181 15.32 22.55 3.58
C SER A 181 15.12 23.58 4.71
N HIS A 182 14.02 23.46 5.46
CA HIS A 182 13.73 24.27 6.64
C HIS A 182 14.01 23.52 7.95
N ASN A 183 14.75 22.40 7.92
CA ASN A 183 15.05 21.55 9.07
C ASN A 183 13.81 21.00 9.80
N LEU A 184 12.71 20.80 9.05
CA LEU A 184 11.47 20.19 9.55
C LEU A 184 11.25 18.83 8.91
N ASN A 185 10.75 17.90 9.72
CA ASN A 185 10.29 16.60 9.22
C ASN A 185 8.79 16.63 8.91
N ILE A 186 8.37 15.85 7.95
CA ILE A 186 6.96 15.73 7.57
C ILE A 186 6.08 15.23 8.73
N THR A 187 6.67 14.54 9.70
CA THR A 187 6.02 14.03 10.91
C THR A 187 5.89 15.06 12.04
N GLN A 188 6.35 16.28 11.82
CA GLN A 188 6.35 17.37 12.82
C GLN A 188 5.33 18.46 12.53
N VAL A 189 4.60 18.33 11.43
CA VAL A 189 3.67 19.35 10.97
C VAL A 189 2.32 18.77 10.64
N VAL A 190 1.28 19.56 10.83
CA VAL A 190 -0.03 19.29 10.22
C VAL A 190 0.07 19.62 8.74
N THR A 191 -0.23 18.66 7.90
CA THR A 191 -0.21 18.77 6.45
C THR A 191 -1.61 18.94 5.92
N LYS A 192 -1.89 20.07 5.25
CA LYS A 192 -3.11 20.26 4.48
C LYS A 192 -2.92 19.68 3.10
N MET A 193 -3.77 18.72 2.74
CA MET A 193 -3.91 18.16 1.40
C MET A 193 -5.08 18.84 0.70
N SER A 194 -4.91 19.25 -0.53
CA SER A 194 -5.96 19.89 -1.32
C SER A 194 -6.00 19.31 -2.73
N PHE A 195 -7.22 19.14 -3.27
CA PHE A 195 -7.35 18.73 -4.66
C PHE A 195 -7.02 19.89 -5.61
N ASP A 196 -6.31 19.57 -6.68
CA ASP A 196 -6.09 20.49 -7.80
C ASP A 196 -7.39 20.62 -8.59
N THR A 197 -7.94 21.83 -8.62
CA THR A 197 -9.19 22.12 -9.34
C THR A 197 -9.01 22.19 -10.85
N ASP A 198 -7.77 22.39 -11.30
CA ASP A 198 -7.43 22.55 -12.71
C ASP A 198 -7.09 21.21 -13.38
N SER A 199 -6.98 20.14 -12.57
CA SER A 199 -6.66 18.78 -13.06
C SER A 199 -7.93 18.00 -13.39
N SER A 200 -7.96 17.37 -14.57
CA SER A 200 -9.04 16.45 -14.98
C SER A 200 -9.10 15.15 -14.19
N SER A 201 -8.01 14.80 -13.49
CA SER A 201 -7.92 13.63 -12.63
C SER A 201 -7.61 14.03 -11.19
N PRO A 202 -8.00 13.23 -10.18
CA PRO A 202 -7.69 13.55 -8.78
C PRO A 202 -6.19 13.74 -8.57
N LYS A 203 -5.76 14.98 -8.39
CA LYS A 203 -4.38 15.38 -8.10
C LYS A 203 -4.36 16.14 -6.80
N LEU A 204 -3.45 15.76 -5.89
CA LEU A 204 -3.30 16.39 -4.57
C LEU A 204 -2.08 17.30 -4.53
N HIS A 205 -2.21 18.39 -3.80
CA HIS A 205 -1.13 19.27 -3.37
C HIS A 205 -1.02 19.26 -1.86
N PHE A 206 0.19 19.48 -1.38
CA PHE A 206 0.55 19.39 0.02
C PHE A 206 1.12 20.72 0.49
N LYS A 207 0.66 21.18 1.65
CA LYS A 207 1.14 22.40 2.30
C LYS A 207 1.18 22.21 3.80
N ALA A 208 2.23 22.69 4.46
CA ALA A 208 2.27 22.75 5.91
C ALA A 208 1.24 23.79 6.39
N SER A 209 0.41 23.40 7.35
CA SER A 209 -0.59 24.26 7.98
C SER A 209 -0.02 24.91 9.24
N ARG A 210 0.50 24.07 10.14
CA ARG A 210 1.12 24.49 11.39
C ARG A 210 2.06 23.41 11.92
N PRO A 211 2.98 23.73 12.83
CA PRO A 211 3.72 22.71 13.56
C PRO A 211 2.79 21.95 14.52
N LEU A 212 3.16 20.73 14.89
CA LEU A 212 2.50 19.98 15.95
C LEU A 212 2.83 20.60 17.32
N ASN A 213 1.87 20.55 18.24
CA ASN A 213 2.16 20.79 19.64
C ASN A 213 2.82 19.55 20.27
N GLU A 214 3.27 19.63 21.51
CA GLU A 214 4.01 18.56 22.19
C GLU A 214 3.18 17.27 22.30
N GLU A 215 1.90 17.37 22.71
CA GLU A 215 1.00 16.23 22.83
C GLU A 215 0.76 15.55 21.46
N GLU A 216 0.47 16.32 20.43
CA GLU A 216 0.28 15.80 19.05
C GLU A 216 1.54 15.13 18.52
N TYR A 217 2.73 15.70 18.83
CA TYR A 217 4.00 15.12 18.42
C TYR A 217 4.26 13.77 19.08
N GLU A 218 4.02 13.66 20.41
CA GLU A 218 4.13 12.39 21.13
C GLU A 218 3.16 11.32 20.56
N LEU A 219 1.91 11.70 20.30
CA LEU A 219 0.92 10.82 19.68
C LEU A 219 1.37 10.37 18.28
N ALA A 220 1.88 11.27 17.45
CA ALA A 220 2.40 10.95 16.13
C ALA A 220 3.60 9.99 16.19
N GLN A 221 4.52 10.21 17.15
CA GLN A 221 5.67 9.32 17.38
C GLN A 221 5.23 7.92 17.83
N LYS A 222 4.24 7.83 18.71
CA LYS A 222 3.66 6.57 19.15
C LYS A 222 2.95 5.86 18.00
N ALA A 223 2.14 6.59 17.23
CA ALA A 223 1.42 6.06 16.08
C ALA A 223 2.38 5.56 15.00
N SER A 224 3.49 6.24 14.74
CA SER A 224 4.47 5.84 13.71
C SER A 224 5.10 4.46 13.98
N LYS A 225 5.23 4.08 15.24
CA LYS A 225 5.79 2.79 15.67
C LYS A 225 4.74 1.68 15.77
N SER A 226 3.46 2.02 15.65
CA SER A 226 2.34 1.08 15.79
C SER A 226 2.29 0.07 14.65
N ASP A 227 1.70 -1.09 14.93
CA ASP A 227 1.47 -2.09 13.90
C ASP A 227 0.43 -1.63 12.87
N ALA A 228 -0.48 -0.74 13.26
CA ALA A 228 -1.41 -0.09 12.34
C ALA A 228 -0.69 0.74 11.28
N ALA A 229 0.32 1.53 11.67
CA ALA A 229 1.12 2.31 10.73
C ALA A 229 1.96 1.41 9.82
N LYS A 230 2.60 0.36 10.36
CA LYS A 230 3.35 -0.62 9.56
C LYS A 230 2.45 -1.31 8.55
N LYS A 231 1.27 -1.75 8.97
CA LYS A 231 0.25 -2.36 8.09
C LYS A 231 -0.22 -1.36 7.02
N ALA A 232 -0.47 -0.11 7.40
CA ALA A 232 -0.90 0.94 6.47
C ALA A 232 0.10 1.20 5.35
N ILE A 233 1.39 1.18 5.60
CA ILE A 233 2.42 1.37 4.56
C ILE A 233 2.80 0.07 3.84
N GLY A 234 2.57 -1.10 4.45
CA GLY A 234 2.96 -2.42 3.93
C GLY A 234 1.90 -3.11 3.09
N SER A 235 0.60 -2.90 3.36
CA SER A 235 -0.49 -3.59 2.67
C SER A 235 -0.77 -2.98 1.29
N THR A 236 -1.03 -3.83 0.31
CA THR A 236 -1.38 -3.40 -1.05
C THR A 236 -2.82 -2.90 -1.14
N ALA A 237 -3.13 -2.08 -2.16
CA ALA A 237 -4.51 -1.67 -2.43
C ALA A 237 -5.41 -2.89 -2.73
N ALA A 238 -4.90 -3.90 -3.40
CA ALA A 238 -5.63 -5.12 -3.73
C ALA A 238 -6.02 -5.92 -2.48
N GLU A 239 -5.13 -5.99 -1.47
CA GLU A 239 -5.43 -6.64 -0.17
C GLU A 239 -6.47 -5.84 0.62
N MET A 240 -6.53 -4.55 0.41
CA MET A 240 -7.40 -3.64 1.15
C MET A 240 -8.83 -3.56 0.63
N ASP A 241 -9.02 -3.70 -0.66
CA ASP A 241 -10.34 -3.59 -1.28
C ASP A 241 -11.17 -4.87 -1.15
N GLY A 242 -10.65 -5.88 -0.44
CA GLY A 242 -11.31 -7.17 -0.30
C GLY A 242 -11.38 -7.95 -1.61
N ALA A 243 -10.63 -7.55 -2.62
CA ALA A 243 -10.47 -8.34 -3.83
C ALA A 243 -9.88 -9.70 -3.44
N LYS A 244 -10.50 -10.78 -3.91
CA LYS A 244 -9.94 -12.13 -3.73
C LYS A 244 -8.61 -12.18 -4.48
N LEU A 245 -7.52 -12.13 -3.74
CA LEU A 245 -6.21 -12.38 -4.32
C LEU A 245 -6.13 -13.85 -4.74
N PRO A 246 -5.56 -14.14 -5.91
CA PRO A 246 -5.30 -15.52 -6.29
C PRO A 246 -4.37 -16.18 -5.27
N ALA A 247 -4.59 -17.47 -5.03
CA ALA A 247 -3.69 -18.26 -4.19
C ALA A 247 -2.26 -18.16 -4.74
N PRO A 248 -1.22 -18.09 -3.89
CA PRO A 248 0.16 -18.04 -4.36
C PRO A 248 0.41 -19.23 -5.28
N LYS A 249 0.90 -18.99 -6.49
CA LYS A 249 1.36 -20.07 -7.36
C LYS A 249 2.46 -20.82 -6.61
N LYS A 250 2.22 -22.10 -6.30
CA LYS A 250 3.28 -22.99 -5.83
C LYS A 250 4.38 -22.95 -6.89
N GLU A 251 5.58 -22.56 -6.50
CA GLU A 251 6.76 -22.73 -7.36
C GLU A 251 6.77 -24.20 -7.79
N ALA A 252 6.77 -24.44 -9.10
CA ALA A 252 7.00 -25.76 -9.62
C ALA A 252 8.37 -26.24 -9.07
N PRO A 253 8.49 -27.48 -8.58
CA PRO A 253 9.75 -27.98 -8.10
C PRO A 253 10.78 -27.78 -9.22
N LYS A 254 11.90 -27.13 -8.92
CA LYS A 254 13.06 -27.08 -9.79
C LYS A 254 13.36 -28.52 -10.18
N ALA A 255 13.20 -28.86 -11.45
CA ALA A 255 13.69 -30.11 -11.98
C ALA A 255 15.20 -30.12 -11.69
N GLU A 256 15.61 -30.97 -10.79
CA GLU A 256 17.02 -31.32 -10.62
C GLU A 256 17.48 -31.85 -11.96
N ARG A 257 18.37 -31.09 -12.58
CA ARG A 257 19.08 -31.48 -13.78
C ARG A 257 20.04 -32.54 -13.33
N SER A 258 19.63 -33.82 -13.49
CA SER A 258 20.52 -34.96 -13.39
C SER A 258 21.65 -34.77 -14.42
N GLU A 259 22.84 -34.52 -13.94
CA GLU A 259 24.06 -34.58 -14.76
C GLU A 259 24.27 -36.06 -15.08
N GLU A 260 23.82 -36.51 -16.24
CA GLU A 260 24.23 -37.76 -16.81
C GLU A 260 25.69 -37.62 -17.21
N HIS A 261 26.56 -38.25 -16.41
CA HIS A 261 27.93 -38.56 -16.78
C HIS A 261 27.92 -39.44 -18.01
N THR A 262 28.07 -38.89 -19.19
CA THR A 262 28.50 -39.63 -20.37
C THR A 262 30.01 -39.80 -20.28
N SER A 263 30.43 -40.99 -19.80
CA SER A 263 31.80 -41.45 -19.95
C SER A 263 32.09 -41.76 -21.43
N GLU A 264 32.74 -40.86 -22.12
CA GLU A 264 33.29 -41.15 -23.44
C GLU A 264 34.48 -42.10 -23.30
N LEU A 265 34.29 -43.28 -23.86
CA LEU A 265 35.33 -44.27 -24.14
C LEU A 265 36.33 -43.68 -25.12
N GLN A 266 37.58 -43.51 -24.63
CA GLN A 266 38.71 -43.21 -25.47
C GLN A 266 39.00 -44.43 -26.38
N SER A 267 38.75 -44.27 -27.66
CA SER A 267 39.25 -45.21 -28.69
C SER A 267 40.60 -44.71 -29.19
N HIS A 268 41.66 -45.39 -28.80
CA HIS A 268 42.98 -45.28 -29.39
C HIS A 268 42.96 -45.73 -30.84
N SER A 269 43.35 -44.90 -31.76
CA SER A 269 43.75 -45.32 -33.09
C SER A 269 45.09 -44.65 -33.43
N PHE A 270 46.13 -45.49 -33.34
CA PHE A 270 47.45 -45.23 -33.87
C PHE A 270 47.40 -45.28 -35.40
N ILE A 271 47.92 -44.30 -36.09
CA ILE A 271 48.49 -44.47 -37.42
C ILE A 271 49.78 -43.66 -37.50
N SER A 272 50.87 -44.39 -37.64
CA SER A 272 52.19 -44.00 -38.01
C SER A 272 52.31 -43.95 -39.53
N TYR A 273 53.16 -43.01 -40.08
CA TYR A 273 54.09 -43.13 -41.21
C TYR A 273 54.47 -41.69 -41.62
N ALA A 274 55.72 -41.20 -41.44
CA ALA A 274 56.95 -41.37 -42.20
C ALA A 274 56.86 -40.86 -43.66
N VAL A 275 57.54 -39.81 -43.94
CA VAL A 275 58.71 -39.49 -44.76
C VAL A 275 58.91 -37.95 -44.72
#